data_ca8ae17a80157ff1df8c699a63f874a8
#
_entry.id   ca8ae17a80157ff1df8c699a63f874a8
#
_cell.length_a   1.000
_cell.length_b   1.000
_cell.length_c   1.000
_cell.angle_alpha   90.00
_cell.angle_beta   90.00
_cell.angle_gamma   90.00
#
_symmetry.space_group_name_H-M   'P 1'
#
loop_
_entity.id
_entity.type
_entity.pdbx_description
1 polymer ?
#
loop_
_entity_poly.entity_id
_entity_poly.type
_entity_poly.pdbx_seq_one_letter_code
_entity_poly.pdbx_strand_id
1 'polypeptide(L)'
;MPKDEFTVEPIEGLPERPPSGELILWQGRPSKLALARDALGLYWVAGYFVLLALWRIGVSSASMPVSEALPLGLPFIILGAATCLVLFAIAWVLASTTVYTITTARVAMRIGAALTVTLNLPFSRILSADLAVGSDGSGTVVFQTAGDVRLSYLVLWPHVRPWHVRLTCPALRSIPDAANVAKIFAEAAETRIGQPEIEARDFDAVAAQ
;
A
#
# COMPACT_ATOMS: atom_id res chain seq x y z
N MET A 1 11.37 31.51 10.06
CA MET A 1 10.04 31.67 9.43
C MET A 1 9.46 30.28 9.24
N PRO A 2 8.32 29.93 9.82
CA PRO A 2 7.67 28.67 9.51
C PRO A 2 7.21 28.72 8.05
N LYS A 3 7.66 27.74 7.26
CA LYS A 3 7.16 27.55 5.89
C LYS A 3 5.69 27.17 5.99
N ASP A 4 4.83 27.90 5.32
CA ASP A 4 3.40 27.68 5.26
C ASP A 4 3.09 26.25 4.85
N GLU A 5 2.36 25.52 5.69
CA GLU A 5 1.93 24.11 5.51
C GLU A 5 0.97 23.89 4.32
N PHE A 6 0.71 24.91 3.52
CA PHE A 6 -0.15 24.87 2.35
C PHE A 6 0.61 24.98 1.02
N THR A 7 1.90 24.70 1.01
CA THR A 7 2.67 24.66 -0.24
C THR A 7 2.12 23.52 -1.11
N VAL A 8 1.51 23.89 -2.23
CA VAL A 8 1.14 22.95 -3.30
C VAL A 8 2.36 22.11 -3.64
N GLU A 9 2.24 20.78 -3.47
CA GLU A 9 3.34 19.87 -3.79
C GLU A 9 3.77 20.09 -5.24
N PRO A 10 5.06 20.29 -5.49
CA PRO A 10 5.56 20.58 -6.84
C PRO A 10 5.35 19.40 -7.80
N ILE A 11 5.29 18.19 -7.27
CA ILE A 11 4.93 16.94 -7.96
C ILE A 11 4.06 16.13 -6.98
N GLU A 12 2.91 15.67 -7.42
CA GLU A 12 2.00 14.90 -6.60
C GLU A 12 2.71 13.67 -5.99
N GLY A 13 2.65 13.53 -4.67
CA GLY A 13 3.29 12.41 -3.97
C GLY A 13 4.77 12.58 -3.63
N LEU A 14 5.40 13.68 -4.02
CA LEU A 14 6.76 14.04 -3.64
C LEU A 14 6.76 15.40 -2.92
N PRO A 15 7.29 15.47 -1.68
CA PRO A 15 7.32 16.73 -0.91
C PRO A 15 8.23 17.78 -1.55
N GLU A 16 9.24 17.34 -2.31
CA GLU A 16 10.21 18.19 -3.00
C GLU A 16 10.46 17.66 -4.42
N ARG A 17 10.89 18.55 -5.30
CA ARG A 17 11.32 18.13 -6.65
C ARG A 17 12.51 17.19 -6.55
N PRO A 18 12.56 16.12 -7.38
CA PRO A 18 13.72 15.25 -7.45
C PRO A 18 15.00 16.07 -7.69
N PRO A 19 16.13 15.68 -7.10
CA PRO A 19 17.43 16.28 -7.39
C PRO A 19 17.76 16.26 -8.88
N SER A 20 18.69 17.14 -9.30
CA SER A 20 19.13 17.16 -10.70
C SER A 20 19.72 15.80 -11.10
N GLY A 21 19.14 15.19 -12.15
CA GLY A 21 19.53 13.87 -12.64
C GLY A 21 18.67 12.71 -12.13
N GLU A 22 17.77 12.91 -11.16
CA GLU A 22 16.80 11.90 -10.75
C GLU A 22 15.51 12.03 -11.59
N LEU A 23 15.15 10.96 -12.31
CA LEU A 23 13.98 10.90 -13.18
C LEU A 23 12.88 10.03 -12.53
N ILE A 24 11.63 10.42 -12.70
CA ILE A 24 10.48 9.59 -12.33
C ILE A 24 10.28 8.58 -13.45
N LEU A 25 10.35 7.30 -13.13
CA LEU A 25 10.15 6.18 -14.05
C LEU A 25 8.70 5.70 -14.06
N TRP A 26 8.07 5.72 -12.89
CA TRP A 26 6.68 5.31 -12.74
C TRP A 26 6.05 6.00 -11.55
N GLN A 27 4.76 6.33 -11.70
CA GLN A 27 3.93 6.83 -10.61
C GLN A 27 2.55 6.21 -10.70
N GLY A 28 1.99 5.81 -9.56
CA GLY A 28 0.68 5.17 -9.54
C GLY A 28 0.06 5.14 -8.15
N ARG A 29 -1.17 4.62 -8.11
CA ARG A 29 -1.98 4.49 -6.89
C ARG A 29 -2.52 3.08 -6.74
N PRO A 30 -2.84 2.64 -5.51
CA PRO A 30 -3.54 1.38 -5.29
C PRO A 30 -4.88 1.34 -6.03
N SER A 31 -5.26 0.17 -6.52
CA SER A 31 -6.63 -0.10 -6.97
C SER A 31 -7.56 -0.13 -5.76
N LYS A 32 -8.63 0.65 -5.78
CA LYS A 32 -9.59 0.78 -4.67
C LYS A 32 -10.22 -0.56 -4.29
N LEU A 33 -10.66 -1.31 -5.31
CA LEU A 33 -11.31 -2.61 -5.10
C LEU A 33 -10.30 -3.67 -4.65
N ALA A 34 -9.12 -3.72 -5.26
CA ALA A 34 -8.07 -4.65 -4.86
C ALA A 34 -7.61 -4.38 -3.42
N LEU A 35 -7.49 -3.09 -3.03
CA LEU A 35 -7.14 -2.73 -1.65
C LEU A 35 -8.23 -3.13 -0.66
N ALA A 36 -9.52 -2.94 -1.00
CA ALA A 36 -10.65 -3.39 -0.17
C ALA A 36 -10.64 -4.90 0.02
N ARG A 37 -10.38 -5.64 -1.07
CA ARG A 37 -10.32 -7.11 -1.06
C ARG A 37 -9.13 -7.61 -0.25
N ASP A 38 -7.92 -7.14 -0.55
CA ASP A 38 -6.66 -7.73 -0.10
C ASP A 38 -6.20 -7.19 1.27
N ALA A 39 -6.53 -5.95 1.59
CA ALA A 39 -6.14 -5.31 2.84
C ALA A 39 -7.23 -5.34 3.91
N LEU A 40 -8.48 -5.12 3.52
CA LEU A 40 -9.61 -5.03 4.45
C LEU A 40 -10.46 -6.32 4.47
N GLY A 41 -10.14 -7.31 3.64
CA GLY A 41 -10.82 -8.60 3.65
C GLY A 41 -12.30 -8.52 3.25
N LEU A 42 -12.67 -7.62 2.33
CA LEU A 42 -14.04 -7.35 1.91
C LEU A 42 -14.85 -8.62 1.62
N TYR A 43 -14.26 -9.58 0.89
CA TYR A 43 -14.95 -10.82 0.53
C TYR A 43 -15.14 -11.76 1.72
N TRP A 44 -14.20 -11.77 2.68
CA TRP A 44 -14.34 -12.54 3.91
C TRP A 44 -15.46 -12.00 4.78
N VAL A 45 -15.57 -10.67 4.90
CA VAL A 45 -16.66 -10.02 5.64
C VAL A 45 -17.99 -10.27 4.98
N ALA A 46 -18.09 -10.13 3.65
CA ALA A 46 -19.32 -10.46 2.91
C ALA A 46 -19.74 -11.92 3.13
N GLY A 47 -18.79 -12.87 2.97
CA GLY A 47 -19.05 -14.29 3.20
C GLY A 47 -19.50 -14.61 4.63
N TYR A 48 -18.91 -13.93 5.62
CA TYR A 48 -19.31 -14.10 7.02
C TYR A 48 -20.77 -13.71 7.25
N PHE A 49 -21.24 -12.57 6.74
CA PHE A 49 -22.62 -12.13 6.90
C PHE A 49 -23.60 -13.00 6.13
N VAL A 50 -23.21 -13.51 4.95
CA VAL A 50 -24.01 -14.50 4.21
C VAL A 50 -24.16 -15.78 5.03
N LEU A 51 -23.06 -16.27 5.63
CA LEU A 51 -23.09 -17.46 6.49
C LEU A 51 -23.99 -17.26 7.70
N LEU A 52 -23.94 -16.10 8.35
CA LEU A 52 -24.83 -15.77 9.48
C LEU A 52 -26.32 -15.75 9.05
N ALA A 53 -26.61 -15.16 7.88
CA ALA A 53 -27.97 -15.15 7.35
C ALA A 53 -28.48 -16.57 7.09
N LEU A 54 -27.67 -17.41 6.45
CA LEU A 54 -28.01 -18.82 6.19
C LEU A 54 -28.19 -19.62 7.48
N TRP A 55 -27.32 -19.43 8.46
CA TRP A 55 -27.48 -20.05 9.76
C TRP A 55 -28.78 -19.64 10.44
N ARG A 56 -29.06 -18.33 10.47
CA ARG A 56 -30.31 -17.83 11.09
C ARG A 56 -31.55 -18.43 10.42
N ILE A 57 -31.57 -18.52 9.10
CA ILE A 57 -32.64 -19.17 8.34
C ILE A 57 -32.73 -20.65 8.69
N GLY A 58 -31.61 -21.36 8.68
CA GLY A 58 -31.54 -22.79 8.97
C GLY A 58 -32.06 -23.15 10.37
N VAL A 59 -31.62 -22.41 11.40
CA VAL A 59 -32.09 -22.61 12.78
C VAL A 59 -33.60 -22.34 12.89
N SER A 60 -34.12 -21.29 12.22
CA SER A 60 -35.53 -20.93 12.29
C SER A 60 -36.41 -21.91 11.53
N SER A 61 -35.95 -22.51 10.44
CA SER A 61 -36.71 -23.48 9.64
C SER A 61 -36.94 -24.81 10.38
N ALA A 62 -36.25 -25.05 11.51
CA ALA A 62 -36.55 -26.20 12.39
C ALA A 62 -37.89 -26.07 13.15
N SER A 63 -38.40 -24.85 13.31
CA SER A 63 -39.62 -24.56 14.10
C SER A 63 -40.74 -23.87 13.30
N MET A 64 -40.47 -23.42 12.09
CA MET A 64 -41.41 -22.70 11.24
C MET A 64 -41.20 -23.02 9.75
N PRO A 65 -42.20 -22.79 8.88
CA PRO A 65 -42.03 -22.96 7.44
C PRO A 65 -40.89 -22.10 6.88
N VAL A 66 -40.17 -22.62 5.87
CA VAL A 66 -39.04 -21.92 5.24
C VAL A 66 -39.44 -20.55 4.71
N SER A 67 -40.67 -20.37 4.21
CA SER A 67 -41.20 -19.08 3.76
C SER A 67 -41.21 -17.99 4.84
N GLU A 68 -41.43 -18.39 6.09
CA GLU A 68 -41.41 -17.48 7.25
C GLU A 68 -39.98 -17.31 7.82
N ALA A 69 -39.13 -18.31 7.66
CA ALA A 69 -37.74 -18.28 8.11
C ALA A 69 -36.85 -17.39 7.20
N LEU A 70 -37.07 -17.33 5.90
CA LEU A 70 -36.28 -16.56 4.95
C LEU A 70 -36.11 -15.07 5.30
N PRO A 71 -37.18 -14.32 5.66
CA PRO A 71 -37.05 -12.92 6.02
C PRO A 71 -36.16 -12.68 7.24
N LEU A 72 -35.99 -13.67 8.11
CA LEU A 72 -35.15 -13.55 9.31
C LEU A 72 -33.65 -13.46 9.01
N GLY A 73 -33.25 -13.87 7.79
CA GLY A 73 -31.87 -13.66 7.31
C GLY A 73 -31.59 -12.23 6.79
N LEU A 74 -32.66 -11.49 6.41
CA LEU A 74 -32.54 -10.19 5.77
C LEU A 74 -31.74 -9.14 6.61
N PRO A 75 -31.93 -9.02 7.93
CA PRO A 75 -31.16 -8.08 8.74
C PRO A 75 -29.64 -8.31 8.65
N PHE A 76 -29.19 -9.56 8.56
CA PHE A 76 -27.78 -9.91 8.43
C PHE A 76 -27.23 -9.49 7.06
N ILE A 77 -28.01 -9.68 6.00
CA ILE A 77 -27.62 -9.24 4.65
C ILE A 77 -27.53 -7.72 4.58
N ILE A 78 -28.50 -7.00 5.15
CA ILE A 78 -28.48 -5.53 5.19
C ILE A 78 -27.27 -5.03 5.99
N LEU A 79 -27.02 -5.61 7.17
CA LEU A 79 -25.86 -5.24 8.00
C LEU A 79 -24.55 -5.56 7.29
N GLY A 80 -24.47 -6.72 6.61
CA GLY A 80 -23.31 -7.10 5.81
C GLY A 80 -23.05 -6.13 4.67
N ALA A 81 -24.09 -5.74 3.94
CA ALA A 81 -23.99 -4.75 2.86
C ALA A 81 -23.51 -3.39 3.39
N ALA A 82 -24.07 -2.92 4.51
CA ALA A 82 -23.65 -1.68 5.15
C ALA A 82 -22.18 -1.74 5.60
N THR A 83 -21.76 -2.85 6.22
CA THR A 83 -20.36 -3.06 6.64
C THR A 83 -19.42 -3.07 5.43
N CYS A 84 -19.77 -3.79 4.36
CA CYS A 84 -18.96 -3.82 3.13
C CYS A 84 -18.86 -2.44 2.48
N LEU A 85 -19.93 -1.64 2.51
CA LEU A 85 -19.92 -0.26 2.01
C LEU A 85 -18.93 0.62 2.80
N VAL A 86 -18.93 0.51 4.13
CA VAL A 86 -17.99 1.24 4.99
C VAL A 86 -16.55 0.81 4.71
N LEU A 87 -16.27 -0.49 4.62
CA LEU A 87 -14.92 -1.00 4.28
C LEU A 87 -14.47 -0.51 2.90
N PHE A 88 -15.36 -0.51 1.92
CA PHE A 88 -15.04 0.00 0.59
C PHE A 88 -14.78 1.51 0.61
N ALA A 89 -15.55 2.29 1.37
CA ALA A 89 -15.33 3.72 1.55
C ALA A 89 -13.95 4.01 2.19
N ILE A 90 -13.56 3.23 3.21
CA ILE A 90 -12.23 3.32 3.82
C ILE A 90 -11.15 3.01 2.79
N ALA A 91 -11.27 1.92 2.03
CA ALA A 91 -10.31 1.56 0.98
C ALA A 91 -10.24 2.64 -0.10
N TRP A 92 -11.37 3.23 -0.47
CA TRP A 92 -11.44 4.31 -1.45
C TRP A 92 -10.67 5.55 -0.98
N VAL A 93 -10.83 5.97 0.27
CA VAL A 93 -10.08 7.09 0.85
C VAL A 93 -8.60 6.77 0.87
N LEU A 94 -8.19 5.61 1.42
CA LEU A 94 -6.78 5.20 1.51
C LEU A 94 -6.12 5.12 0.12
N ALA A 95 -6.78 4.54 -0.87
CA ALA A 95 -6.26 4.45 -2.23
C ALA A 95 -6.15 5.82 -2.92
N SER A 96 -7.09 6.72 -2.64
CA SER A 96 -7.12 8.06 -3.27
C SER A 96 -6.04 8.99 -2.71
N THR A 97 -5.66 8.80 -1.44
CA THR A 97 -4.64 9.62 -0.76
C THR A 97 -3.23 9.04 -0.84
N THR A 98 -3.09 7.83 -1.37
CA THR A 98 -1.79 7.17 -1.52
C THR A 98 -1.24 7.38 -2.92
N VAL A 99 0.04 7.76 -3.00
CA VAL A 99 0.80 7.85 -4.26
C VAL A 99 2.12 7.11 -4.09
N TYR A 100 2.40 6.23 -5.03
CA TYR A 100 3.68 5.53 -5.15
C TYR A 100 4.47 6.09 -6.31
N THR A 101 5.74 6.33 -6.13
CA THR A 101 6.64 6.85 -7.15
C THR A 101 7.92 6.03 -7.17
N ILE A 102 8.30 5.53 -8.33
CA ILE A 102 9.60 4.89 -8.57
C ILE A 102 10.43 5.85 -9.41
N THR A 103 11.60 6.19 -8.91
CA THR A 103 12.58 7.03 -9.61
C THR A 103 13.81 6.22 -10.01
N THR A 104 14.78 6.85 -10.62
CA THR A 104 16.08 6.25 -10.93
C THR A 104 16.97 6.00 -9.71
N ALA A 105 16.58 6.47 -8.51
CA ALA A 105 17.41 6.40 -7.30
C ALA A 105 16.70 5.78 -6.09
N ARG A 106 15.38 5.87 -6.02
CA ARG A 106 14.59 5.48 -4.84
C ARG A 106 13.15 5.12 -5.18
N VAL A 107 12.50 4.46 -4.22
CA VAL A 107 11.04 4.33 -4.18
C VAL A 107 10.50 5.29 -3.14
N ALA A 108 9.60 6.18 -3.53
CA ALA A 108 8.88 7.07 -2.64
C ALA A 108 7.44 6.61 -2.48
N MET A 109 6.96 6.57 -1.24
CA MET A 109 5.59 6.17 -0.90
C MET A 109 4.97 7.28 -0.06
N ARG A 110 4.04 8.02 -0.62
CA ARG A 110 3.20 8.95 0.14
C ARG A 110 1.95 8.23 0.59
N ILE A 111 1.75 8.13 1.89
CA ILE A 111 0.69 7.33 2.51
C ILE A 111 -0.03 8.21 3.53
N GLY A 112 -1.33 7.99 3.68
CA GLY A 112 -2.13 8.55 4.77
C GLY A 112 -3.23 9.50 4.31
N ALA A 113 -4.39 9.37 4.96
CA ALA A 113 -5.57 10.18 4.69
C ALA A 113 -5.66 11.42 5.60
N ALA A 114 -5.36 11.26 6.90
CA ALA A 114 -5.41 12.33 7.89
C ALA A 114 -4.01 12.88 8.24
N LEU A 115 -3.04 11.97 8.35
CA LEU A 115 -1.63 12.30 8.56
C LEU A 115 -0.85 11.76 7.37
N THR A 116 -0.29 12.63 6.58
CA THR A 116 0.51 12.25 5.42
C THR A 116 1.93 11.89 5.87
N VAL A 117 2.34 10.67 5.56
CA VAL A 117 3.71 10.19 5.77
C VAL A 117 4.33 9.90 4.42
N THR A 118 5.49 10.48 4.16
CA THR A 118 6.28 10.16 2.96
C THR A 118 7.46 9.30 3.37
N LEU A 119 7.44 8.04 2.93
CA LEU A 119 8.54 7.11 3.09
C LEU A 119 9.41 7.14 1.84
N ASN A 120 10.69 7.46 2.00
CA ASN A 120 11.69 7.39 0.94
C ASN A 120 12.60 6.17 1.17
N LEU A 121 12.64 5.27 0.19
CA LEU A 121 13.45 4.05 0.21
C LEU A 121 14.49 4.12 -0.91
N PRO A 122 15.73 4.57 -0.64
CA PRO A 122 16.82 4.50 -1.59
C PRO A 122 17.11 3.05 -2.00
N PHE A 123 17.45 2.79 -3.26
CA PHE A 123 17.75 1.44 -3.73
C PHE A 123 18.88 0.78 -2.95
N SER A 124 19.86 1.55 -2.47
CA SER A 124 20.95 1.06 -1.60
C SER A 124 20.47 0.46 -0.26
N ARG A 125 19.24 0.76 0.15
CA ARG A 125 18.61 0.23 1.37
C ARG A 125 17.65 -0.93 1.11
N ILE A 126 17.41 -1.31 -0.13
CA ILE A 126 16.54 -2.42 -0.51
C ILE A 126 17.40 -3.65 -0.77
N LEU A 127 17.22 -4.71 0.03
CA LEU A 127 17.92 -5.98 -0.13
C LEU A 127 17.30 -6.85 -1.22
N SER A 128 15.98 -6.92 -1.23
CA SER A 128 15.21 -7.70 -2.21
C SER A 128 13.80 -7.12 -2.37
N ALA A 129 13.18 -7.45 -3.48
CA ALA A 129 11.78 -7.14 -3.74
C ALA A 129 11.04 -8.43 -4.11
N ASP A 130 9.95 -8.71 -3.38
CA ASP A 130 9.08 -9.87 -3.63
C ASP A 130 7.82 -9.40 -4.35
N LEU A 131 7.46 -10.06 -5.45
CA LEU A 131 6.26 -9.76 -6.22
C LEU A 131 5.19 -10.84 -5.98
N ALA A 132 3.98 -10.41 -5.63
CA ALA A 132 2.79 -11.24 -5.62
C ALA A 132 1.74 -10.64 -6.56
N VAL A 133 1.31 -11.39 -7.57
CA VAL A 133 0.33 -10.94 -8.58
C VAL A 133 -0.97 -11.73 -8.40
N GLY A 134 -2.09 -11.02 -8.36
CA GLY A 134 -3.42 -11.61 -8.37
C GLY A 134 -3.88 -11.98 -9.79
N SER A 135 -4.96 -12.76 -9.88
CA SER A 135 -5.54 -13.19 -11.16
C SER A 135 -6.09 -12.06 -12.02
N ASP A 136 -6.33 -10.90 -11.42
CA ASP A 136 -6.81 -9.67 -12.07
C ASP A 136 -5.67 -8.74 -12.53
N GLY A 137 -4.41 -9.21 -12.44
CA GLY A 137 -3.23 -8.42 -12.78
C GLY A 137 -2.83 -7.38 -11.73
N SER A 138 -3.70 -7.13 -10.74
CA SER A 138 -3.31 -6.33 -9.58
C SER A 138 -2.35 -7.12 -8.68
N GLY A 139 -1.47 -6.44 -7.96
CA GLY A 139 -0.52 -7.15 -7.12
C GLY A 139 0.17 -6.28 -6.10
N THR A 140 1.12 -6.87 -5.42
CA THR A 140 1.88 -6.23 -4.35
C THR A 140 3.37 -6.47 -4.56
N VAL A 141 4.15 -5.40 -4.51
CA VAL A 141 5.62 -5.46 -4.49
C VAL A 141 6.07 -5.14 -3.09
N VAL A 142 6.68 -6.09 -2.41
CA VAL A 142 7.17 -5.98 -1.03
C VAL A 142 8.66 -5.73 -1.05
N PHE A 143 9.15 -4.72 -0.32
CA PHE A 143 10.56 -4.41 -0.20
C PHE A 143 11.11 -4.89 1.13
N GLN A 144 12.16 -5.71 1.08
CA GLN A 144 12.94 -6.04 2.26
C GLN A 144 14.05 -5.01 2.41
N THR A 145 14.06 -4.30 3.53
CA THR A 145 15.02 -3.22 3.79
C THR A 145 16.22 -3.70 4.58
N ALA A 146 17.41 -3.16 4.23
CA ALA A 146 18.64 -3.38 4.98
C ALA A 146 18.65 -2.54 6.26
N GLY A 147 19.20 -3.09 7.34
CA GLY A 147 19.50 -2.37 8.60
C GLY A 147 18.34 -2.33 9.60
N ASP A 148 18.63 -1.74 10.78
CA ASP A 148 17.73 -1.66 11.93
C ASP A 148 16.68 -0.52 11.84
N VAL A 149 16.27 -0.13 10.65
CA VAL A 149 15.24 0.91 10.51
C VAL A 149 13.90 0.33 10.98
N ARG A 150 13.52 0.65 12.21
CA ARG A 150 12.23 0.27 12.78
C ARG A 150 11.12 1.11 12.16
N LEU A 151 10.55 0.61 11.10
CA LEU A 151 9.34 1.18 10.51
C LEU A 151 8.13 0.76 11.34
N SER A 152 7.28 1.73 11.70
CA SER A 152 6.05 1.42 12.44
C SER A 152 5.03 0.75 11.51
N TYR A 153 4.65 -0.49 11.85
CA TYR A 153 3.63 -1.24 11.12
C TYR A 153 2.29 -0.48 11.06
N LEU A 154 1.86 0.13 12.17
CA LEU A 154 0.58 0.84 12.26
C LEU A 154 0.57 2.11 11.40
N VAL A 155 1.68 2.84 11.38
CA VAL A 155 1.79 4.09 10.60
C VAL A 155 1.76 3.81 9.09
N LEU A 156 2.40 2.73 8.66
CA LEU A 156 2.48 2.36 7.24
C LEU A 156 1.31 1.48 6.78
N TRP A 157 0.50 0.96 7.71
CA TRP A 157 -0.65 0.13 7.34
C TRP A 157 -1.65 0.93 6.48
N PRO A 158 -2.22 0.35 5.40
CA PRO A 158 -2.13 -1.03 4.93
C PRO A 158 -0.97 -1.32 3.93
N HIS A 159 -0.04 -0.38 3.72
CA HIS A 159 1.03 -0.42 2.70
C HIS A 159 2.28 -1.17 3.18
N VAL A 160 2.07 -2.31 3.84
CA VAL A 160 3.11 -3.18 4.41
C VAL A 160 2.79 -4.64 4.13
N ARG A 161 3.80 -5.51 4.23
CA ARG A 161 3.59 -6.95 4.19
C ARG A 161 2.71 -7.38 5.37
N PRO A 162 1.60 -8.10 5.14
CA PRO A 162 0.71 -8.55 6.21
C PRO A 162 1.45 -9.42 7.23
N TRP A 163 1.08 -9.26 8.52
CA TRP A 163 1.54 -10.09 9.64
C TRP A 163 3.04 -10.02 9.97
N HIS A 164 3.82 -9.15 9.34
CA HIS A 164 5.25 -8.95 9.60
C HIS A 164 5.47 -7.72 10.51
N VAL A 165 4.99 -7.78 11.75
CA VAL A 165 5.02 -6.67 12.72
C VAL A 165 6.43 -6.39 13.25
N ARG A 166 7.28 -7.44 13.40
CA ARG A 166 8.64 -7.30 13.94
C ARG A 166 9.63 -6.70 12.94
N LEU A 167 9.51 -7.11 11.69
CA LEU A 167 10.30 -6.60 10.57
C LEU A 167 9.30 -6.05 9.55
N THR A 168 8.93 -4.80 9.72
CA THR A 168 7.95 -4.13 8.85
C THR A 168 8.57 -3.95 7.47
N CYS A 169 8.05 -4.67 6.48
CA CYS A 169 8.45 -4.56 5.09
C CYS A 169 7.47 -3.66 4.36
N PRO A 170 7.89 -2.46 3.91
CA PRO A 170 7.07 -1.59 3.08
C PRO A 170 6.66 -2.29 1.79
N ALA A 171 5.47 -2.00 1.30
CA ALA A 171 4.95 -2.64 0.10
C ALA A 171 4.11 -1.68 -0.75
N LEU A 172 4.33 -1.70 -2.06
CA LEU A 172 3.40 -1.13 -3.04
C LEU A 172 2.22 -2.10 -3.15
N ARG A 173 1.13 -1.78 -2.47
CA ARG A 173 0.01 -2.72 -2.30
C ARG A 173 -1.09 -2.48 -3.30
N SER A 174 -1.64 -3.59 -3.82
CA SER A 174 -2.81 -3.58 -4.71
C SER A 174 -2.64 -2.64 -5.91
N ILE A 175 -1.43 -2.57 -6.48
CA ILE A 175 -1.15 -1.76 -7.66
C ILE A 175 -1.67 -2.46 -8.91
N PRO A 176 -2.25 -1.74 -9.87
CA PRO A 176 -2.59 -2.30 -11.17
C PRO A 176 -1.30 -2.64 -11.93
N ASP A 177 -1.34 -3.69 -12.76
CA ASP A 177 -0.21 -4.13 -13.60
C ASP A 177 1.11 -4.30 -12.82
N ALA A 178 1.02 -5.01 -11.68
CA ALA A 178 2.11 -5.16 -10.72
C ALA A 178 3.37 -5.80 -11.34
N ALA A 179 3.19 -6.67 -12.33
CA ALA A 179 4.31 -7.32 -13.03
C ALA A 179 5.17 -6.31 -13.80
N ASN A 180 4.54 -5.37 -14.51
CA ASN A 180 5.25 -4.32 -15.24
C ASN A 180 5.94 -3.34 -14.27
N VAL A 181 5.27 -2.99 -13.18
CA VAL A 181 5.86 -2.10 -12.15
C VAL A 181 7.07 -2.75 -11.49
N ALA A 182 7.02 -4.05 -11.19
CA ALA A 182 8.14 -4.79 -10.65
C ALA A 182 9.31 -4.85 -11.64
N LYS A 183 9.04 -4.96 -12.95
CA LYS A 183 10.06 -4.92 -13.99
C LYS A 183 10.74 -3.56 -14.06
N ILE A 184 9.97 -2.46 -14.07
CA ILE A 184 10.51 -1.09 -14.04
C ILE A 184 11.41 -0.90 -12.82
N PHE A 185 10.98 -1.38 -11.64
CA PHE A 185 11.78 -1.32 -10.43
C PHE A 185 13.09 -2.11 -10.57
N ALA A 186 13.05 -3.34 -11.09
CA ALA A 186 14.22 -4.19 -11.24
C ALA A 186 15.25 -3.56 -12.19
N GLU A 187 14.83 -3.06 -13.34
CA GLU A 187 15.69 -2.37 -14.32
C GLU A 187 16.34 -1.11 -13.73
N ALA A 188 15.57 -0.32 -12.94
CA ALA A 188 16.09 0.86 -12.27
C ALA A 188 17.11 0.51 -11.18
N ALA A 189 16.82 -0.53 -10.38
CA ALA A 189 17.71 -0.99 -9.31
C ALA A 189 19.03 -1.54 -9.87
N GLU A 190 18.99 -2.37 -10.92
CA GLU A 190 20.17 -2.90 -11.60
C GLU A 190 21.06 -1.79 -12.17
N THR A 191 20.44 -0.81 -12.85
CA THR A 191 21.15 0.36 -13.40
C THR A 191 21.85 1.15 -12.32
N ARG A 192 21.19 1.35 -11.15
CA ARG A 192 21.75 2.14 -10.04
C ARG A 192 22.86 1.40 -9.30
N ILE A 193 22.69 0.10 -9.05
CA ILE A 193 23.71 -0.72 -8.36
C ILE A 193 24.96 -0.88 -9.24
N GLY A 194 24.80 -0.94 -10.56
CA GLY A 194 25.91 -1.01 -11.50
C GLY A 194 26.70 0.29 -11.66
N GLN A 195 26.21 1.43 -11.15
CA GLN A 195 26.95 2.69 -11.17
C GLN A 195 27.81 2.80 -9.92
N PRO A 196 29.16 2.94 -10.06
CA PRO A 196 30.02 3.21 -8.89
C PRO A 196 29.62 4.54 -8.27
N GLU A 197 29.25 4.51 -6.99
CA GLU A 197 28.99 5.72 -6.21
C GLU A 197 30.35 6.38 -5.93
N ILE A 198 30.69 7.38 -6.73
CA ILE A 198 31.88 8.22 -6.49
C ILE A 198 31.46 9.22 -5.42
N GLU A 199 31.71 8.89 -4.16
CA GLU A 199 31.65 9.85 -3.07
C GLU A 199 32.69 10.93 -3.34
N ALA A 200 32.26 12.12 -3.76
CA ALA A 200 33.13 13.29 -3.82
C ALA A 200 33.52 13.65 -2.38
N ARG A 201 34.66 13.13 -1.89
CA ARG A 201 35.29 13.65 -0.67
C ARG A 201 35.77 15.04 -0.97
N ASP A 202 35.22 16.02 -0.28
CA ASP A 202 35.80 17.36 -0.21
C ASP A 202 37.19 17.26 0.41
N PHE A 203 38.21 17.23 -0.43
CA PHE A 203 39.63 17.22 0.02
C PHE A 203 40.04 18.54 0.67
N ASP A 204 39.25 19.59 0.55
CA ASP A 204 39.54 20.90 1.12
C ASP A 204 39.39 20.96 2.66
N ALA A 205 38.69 20.00 3.27
CA ALA A 205 38.53 19.94 4.72
C ALA A 205 39.74 19.32 5.46
N VAL A 206 40.66 18.64 4.77
CA VAL A 206 41.83 17.97 5.38
C VAL A 206 43.06 18.86 5.36
N ALA A 207 43.10 19.91 4.54
CA ALA A 207 44.24 20.83 4.44
C ALA A 207 44.23 21.97 5.48
N ALA A 208 43.23 22.02 6.38
CA ALA A 208 43.04 23.08 7.38
C ALA A 208 43.23 22.60 8.83
N GLN A 209 43.98 21.48 9.07
CA GLN A 209 44.42 21.04 10.41
C GLN A 209 45.94 21.11 10.55
#